data_a01512a7fc668a96dab8b25b3c5e08f8
#
_entry.id   a01512a7fc668a96dab8b25b3c5e08f8
#
_cell.length_a   1.000
_cell.length_b   1.000
_cell.length_c   1.000
_cell.angle_alpha   90.00
_cell.angle_beta   90.00
_cell.angle_gamma   90.00
#
_symmetry.space_group_name_H-M   'P 1'
#
loop_
_entity.id
_entity.type
_entity.pdbx_description
1 polymer ?
#
loop_
_entity_poly.entity_id
_entity_poly.type
_entity_poly.pdbx_seq_one_letter_code
_entity_poly.pdbx_strand_id
1 'polypeptide(L)'
;DMQNDFIDGSLGTKEAQEIVTPVAEKIRNFEGDIYGTLDTHEEDYLSTQEGKNLPVKHCICGEDGWALDSEIMQAIAETKAEVHNFCRKGTFGSMELAQILKETYEDQEVEIELIGLCTDICVISNAMLIKAALPEVKVSVDSSCCAGVTPESHRNALEAMKMCQIEIV
;
A
#
# COMPACT_ATOMS: atom_id res chain seq x y z
N ASP A 1 0.28 3.08 0.78
CA ASP A 1 0.54 3.84 2.02
C ASP A 1 2.01 4.32 2.09
N MET A 2 2.51 5.00 1.07
CA MET A 2 3.86 5.59 1.06
C MET A 2 3.86 6.94 1.79
N GLN A 3 3.45 6.91 3.07
CA GLN A 3 3.28 8.06 3.96
C GLN A 3 4.51 8.26 4.84
N ASN A 4 4.77 9.51 5.25
CA ASN A 4 5.97 9.88 6.02
C ASN A 4 6.13 9.06 7.29
N ASP A 5 5.04 8.80 8.05
CA ASP A 5 5.13 8.03 9.29
C ASP A 5 5.63 6.60 9.11
N PHE A 6 5.40 5.97 7.94
CA PHE A 6 5.91 4.64 7.64
C PHE A 6 7.31 4.65 7.03
N ILE A 7 7.80 5.78 6.56
CA ILE A 7 9.11 5.89 5.87
C ILE A 7 10.19 6.33 6.85
N ASP A 8 10.06 7.51 7.44
CA ASP A 8 11.04 8.10 8.35
C ASP A 8 10.42 8.72 9.62
N GLY A 9 9.09 8.68 9.75
CA GLY A 9 8.34 9.17 10.90
C GLY A 9 8.20 8.14 12.03
N SER A 10 7.07 8.15 12.72
CA SER A 10 6.86 7.42 13.98
C SER A 10 6.97 5.89 13.88
N LEU A 11 6.72 5.32 12.71
CA LEU A 11 6.86 3.89 12.40
C LEU A 11 7.88 3.63 11.27
N GLY A 12 8.73 4.61 10.98
CA GLY A 12 9.72 4.54 9.92
C GLY A 12 10.78 3.46 10.13
N THR A 13 11.23 2.86 9.03
CA THR A 13 12.29 1.86 9.01
C THR A 13 13.33 2.19 7.95
N LYS A 14 14.52 1.61 8.09
CA LYS A 14 15.56 1.77 7.06
C LYS A 14 15.14 1.15 5.73
N GLU A 15 14.52 0.00 5.80
CA GLU A 15 14.00 -0.74 4.65
C GLU A 15 12.91 0.05 3.91
N ALA A 16 12.04 0.75 4.64
CA ALA A 16 11.03 1.62 4.05
C ALA A 16 11.65 2.81 3.30
N GLN A 17 12.70 3.42 3.85
CA GLN A 17 13.42 4.51 3.20
C GLN A 17 14.13 4.04 1.91
N GLU A 18 14.68 2.82 1.91
CA GLU A 18 15.40 2.25 0.76
C GLU A 18 14.50 2.02 -0.46
N ILE A 19 13.19 1.84 -0.29
CA ILE A 19 12.25 1.61 -1.40
C ILE A 19 11.62 2.88 -1.96
N VAL A 20 11.79 4.05 -1.36
CA VAL A 20 11.14 5.30 -1.82
C VAL A 20 11.48 5.60 -3.27
N THR A 21 12.77 5.64 -3.61
CA THR A 21 13.22 5.91 -4.99
C THR A 21 12.80 4.82 -5.97
N PRO A 22 12.93 3.50 -5.70
CA PRO A 22 12.38 2.44 -6.56
C PRO A 22 10.88 2.60 -6.83
N VAL A 23 10.08 2.88 -5.81
CA VAL A 23 8.63 3.11 -5.96
C VAL A 23 8.36 4.35 -6.81
N ALA A 24 9.05 5.46 -6.56
CA ALA A 24 8.90 6.70 -7.32
C ALA A 24 9.25 6.50 -8.81
N GLU A 25 10.35 5.79 -9.10
CA GLU A 25 10.75 5.47 -10.48
C GLU A 25 9.70 4.59 -11.18
N LYS A 26 9.17 3.60 -10.47
CA LYS A 26 8.11 2.73 -11.00
C LYS A 26 6.85 3.53 -11.33
N ILE A 27 6.40 4.43 -10.45
CA ILE A 27 5.26 5.33 -10.69
C ILE A 27 5.50 6.20 -11.93
N ARG A 28 6.67 6.83 -12.07
CA ARG A 28 7.00 7.70 -13.22
C ARG A 28 6.93 6.99 -14.56
N ASN A 29 7.32 5.72 -14.59
CA ASN A 29 7.44 4.93 -15.81
C ASN A 29 6.24 4.00 -16.06
N PHE A 30 5.25 4.00 -15.20
CA PHE A 30 4.09 3.14 -15.33
C PHE A 30 3.13 3.65 -16.41
N GLU A 31 2.58 2.72 -17.19
CA GLU A 31 1.54 2.98 -18.18
C GLU A 31 0.29 2.18 -17.78
N GLY A 32 -0.75 2.88 -17.36
CA GLY A 32 -2.01 2.29 -16.90
C GLY A 32 -2.66 3.14 -15.83
N ASP A 33 -3.49 2.52 -15.00
CA ASP A 33 -4.23 3.16 -13.92
C ASP A 33 -3.51 3.00 -12.59
N ILE A 34 -3.32 4.09 -11.85
CA ILE A 34 -2.72 4.09 -10.52
C ILE A 34 -3.81 4.37 -9.48
N TYR A 35 -3.98 3.43 -8.58
CA TYR A 35 -4.80 3.56 -7.37
C TYR A 35 -3.89 3.58 -6.15
N GLY A 36 -4.30 4.29 -5.12
CA GLY A 36 -3.53 4.33 -3.89
C GLY A 36 -4.40 4.26 -2.65
N THR A 37 -3.78 3.93 -1.53
CA THR A 37 -4.39 3.99 -0.21
C THR A 37 -3.62 4.92 0.70
N LEU A 38 -4.32 5.54 1.64
CA LEU A 38 -3.76 6.33 2.73
C LEU A 38 -4.29 5.77 4.05
N ASP A 39 -3.40 5.25 4.86
CA ASP A 39 -3.72 4.95 6.24
C ASP A 39 -4.12 6.24 6.95
N THR A 40 -5.25 6.23 7.64
CA THR A 40 -5.84 7.48 8.14
C THR A 40 -6.48 7.24 9.48
N HIS A 41 -5.89 7.82 10.51
CA HIS A 41 -6.39 7.77 11.87
C HIS A 41 -6.79 9.15 12.38
N GLU A 42 -7.63 9.17 13.41
CA GLU A 42 -8.04 10.37 14.10
C GLU A 42 -7.25 10.54 15.42
N GLU A 43 -7.38 11.70 16.06
CA GLU A 43 -6.64 12.01 17.30
C GLU A 43 -6.88 11.01 18.44
N ASP A 44 -8.03 10.34 18.44
CA ASP A 44 -8.42 9.33 19.43
C ASP A 44 -7.86 7.93 19.15
N TYR A 45 -6.93 7.78 18.18
CA TYR A 45 -6.32 6.53 17.77
C TYR A 45 -5.97 5.59 18.94
N LEU A 46 -5.36 6.12 20.02
CA LEU A 46 -4.96 5.32 21.18
C LEU A 46 -6.14 4.68 21.93
N SER A 47 -7.37 5.11 21.69
CA SER A 47 -8.58 4.51 22.25
C SER A 47 -9.13 3.37 21.39
N THR A 48 -8.68 3.25 20.14
CA THR A 48 -9.10 2.20 19.21
C THR A 48 -8.54 0.84 19.57
N GLN A 49 -9.05 -0.22 18.93
CA GLN A 49 -8.52 -1.58 19.09
C GLN A 49 -7.06 -1.67 18.59
N GLU A 50 -6.76 -1.01 17.48
CA GLU A 50 -5.42 -0.96 16.92
C GLU A 50 -4.46 -0.20 17.83
N GLY A 51 -4.84 0.99 18.29
CA GLY A 51 -4.05 1.81 19.19
C GLY A 51 -3.77 1.18 20.57
N LYS A 52 -4.60 0.24 21.01
CA LYS A 52 -4.33 -0.57 22.21
C LYS A 52 -3.26 -1.63 21.98
N ASN A 53 -3.17 -2.16 20.77
CA ASN A 53 -2.16 -3.16 20.39
C ASN A 53 -0.84 -2.53 19.94
N LEU A 54 -0.92 -1.39 19.24
CA LEU A 54 0.21 -0.58 18.78
C LEU A 54 0.06 0.85 19.32
N PRO A 55 0.52 1.15 20.55
CA PRO A 55 0.33 2.45 21.18
C PRO A 55 1.28 3.54 20.65
N VAL A 56 1.39 3.65 19.34
CA VAL A 56 2.19 4.65 18.62
C VAL A 56 1.26 5.39 17.66
N LYS A 57 0.96 6.65 17.95
CA LYS A 57 0.19 7.48 17.02
C LYS A 57 0.93 7.60 15.69
N HIS A 58 0.24 7.36 14.60
CA HIS A 58 0.74 7.49 13.25
C HIS A 58 -0.39 7.83 12.28
N CYS A 59 -0.04 8.40 11.15
CA CYS A 59 -0.96 8.75 10.08
C CYS A 59 -2.22 9.48 10.57
N ILE A 60 -2.06 10.39 11.55
CA ILE A 60 -3.18 11.21 12.03
C ILE A 60 -3.57 12.21 10.93
N CYS A 61 -4.84 12.20 10.58
CA CYS A 61 -5.39 12.99 9.48
C CYS A 61 -5.00 14.47 9.57
N GLY A 62 -4.35 14.97 8.53
CA GLY A 62 -3.92 16.36 8.42
C GLY A 62 -2.57 16.70 9.06
N GLU A 63 -1.90 15.75 9.72
CA GLU A 63 -0.53 15.91 10.21
C GLU A 63 0.51 15.55 9.12
N ASP A 64 1.74 16.00 9.29
CA ASP A 64 2.84 15.75 8.34
C ASP A 64 3.11 14.25 8.15
N GLY A 65 2.98 13.45 9.20
CA GLY A 65 3.16 12.01 9.16
C GLY A 65 2.14 11.28 8.28
N TRP A 66 0.93 11.83 8.14
CA TRP A 66 -0.12 11.32 7.26
C TRP A 66 0.14 11.62 5.78
N ALA A 67 0.89 12.67 5.47
CA ALA A 67 1.15 13.05 4.09
C ALA A 67 1.98 11.97 3.37
N LEU A 68 1.76 11.83 2.06
CA LEU A 68 2.65 11.04 1.21
C LEU A 68 4.06 11.64 1.21
N ASP A 69 5.06 10.78 1.11
CA ASP A 69 6.46 11.20 0.91
C ASP A 69 6.59 12.14 -0.29
N SER A 70 7.48 13.11 -0.19
CA SER A 70 7.65 14.16 -1.17
C SER A 70 8.12 13.65 -2.54
N GLU A 71 8.99 12.63 -2.59
CA GLU A 71 9.45 12.01 -3.83
C GLU A 71 8.32 11.21 -4.51
N ILE A 72 7.48 10.55 -3.73
CA ILE A 72 6.29 9.86 -4.22
C ILE A 72 5.27 10.86 -4.78
N MET A 73 5.01 11.96 -4.08
CA MET A 73 4.14 13.03 -4.58
C MET A 73 4.65 13.63 -5.89
N GLN A 74 5.96 13.84 -5.98
CA GLN A 74 6.58 14.32 -7.21
C GLN A 74 6.42 13.31 -8.35
N ALA A 75 6.64 12.03 -8.10
CA ALA A 75 6.48 10.96 -9.08
C ALA A 75 5.03 10.88 -9.62
N ILE A 76 4.04 11.04 -8.73
CA ILE A 76 2.62 11.11 -9.08
C ILE A 76 2.32 12.32 -9.96
N ALA A 77 2.95 13.46 -9.71
CA ALA A 77 2.77 14.66 -10.52
C ALA A 77 3.45 14.59 -11.90
N GLU A 78 4.48 13.78 -12.05
CA GLU A 78 5.30 13.63 -13.26
C GLU A 78 4.83 12.47 -14.16
N THR A 79 4.11 11.49 -13.62
CA THR A 79 3.66 10.29 -14.37
C THR A 79 2.67 10.66 -15.47
N LYS A 80 2.66 9.84 -16.53
CA LYS A 80 1.64 9.88 -17.60
C LYS A 80 0.49 8.92 -17.35
N ALA A 81 0.60 8.09 -16.33
CA ALA A 81 -0.46 7.17 -15.92
C ALA A 81 -1.70 7.94 -15.43
N GLU A 82 -2.87 7.34 -15.53
CA GLU A 82 -4.07 7.89 -14.93
C GLU A 82 -4.05 7.63 -13.42
N VAL A 83 -3.99 8.69 -12.63
CA VAL A 83 -3.95 8.60 -11.17
C VAL A 83 -5.34 8.88 -10.60
N HIS A 84 -5.92 7.86 -9.97
CA HIS A 84 -7.21 7.94 -9.32
C HIS A 84 -7.11 8.48 -7.88
N ASN A 85 -8.24 8.91 -7.32
CA ASN A 85 -8.29 9.35 -5.94
C ASN A 85 -7.86 8.24 -4.98
N PHE A 86 -7.04 8.57 -4.01
CA PHE A 86 -6.57 7.62 -3.01
C PHE A 86 -7.66 7.32 -1.99
N CYS A 87 -7.87 6.03 -1.72
CA CYS A 87 -8.80 5.56 -0.71
C CYS A 87 -8.22 5.77 0.68
N ARG A 88 -8.93 6.50 1.54
CA ARG A 88 -8.58 6.60 2.96
C ARG A 88 -9.08 5.36 3.69
N LYS A 89 -8.22 4.74 4.47
CA LYS A 89 -8.55 3.54 5.24
C LYS A 89 -8.15 3.71 6.70
N GLY A 90 -9.00 3.34 7.61
CA GLY A 90 -8.72 3.35 9.06
C GLY A 90 -8.27 1.97 9.59
N THR A 91 -7.75 1.12 8.72
CA THR A 91 -7.24 -0.22 9.04
C THR A 91 -6.35 -0.73 7.90
N PHE A 92 -5.81 -1.92 8.02
CA PHE A 92 -4.76 -2.49 7.17
C PHE A 92 -5.15 -2.64 5.70
N GLY A 93 -6.35 -3.13 5.41
CA GLY A 93 -6.86 -3.30 4.05
C GLY A 93 -8.00 -2.33 3.74
N SER A 94 -8.18 -1.99 2.46
CA SER A 94 -9.25 -1.14 1.98
C SER A 94 -10.32 -1.96 1.25
N MET A 95 -11.47 -2.14 1.90
CA MET A 95 -12.65 -2.72 1.24
C MET A 95 -13.16 -1.81 0.11
N GLU A 96 -13.02 -0.49 0.27
CA GLU A 96 -13.40 0.49 -0.74
C GLU A 96 -12.57 0.31 -2.02
N LEU A 97 -11.24 0.20 -1.91
CA LEU A 97 -10.37 -0.06 -3.05
C LEU A 97 -10.74 -1.37 -3.75
N ALA A 98 -10.92 -2.45 -2.99
CA ALA A 98 -11.30 -3.74 -3.57
C ALA A 98 -12.63 -3.67 -4.32
N GLN A 99 -13.60 -2.91 -3.81
CA GLN A 99 -14.90 -2.72 -4.46
C GLN A 99 -14.78 -1.86 -5.73
N ILE A 100 -14.02 -0.76 -5.69
CA ILE A 100 -13.76 0.09 -6.87
C ILE A 100 -13.11 -0.73 -7.98
N LEU A 101 -12.07 -1.51 -7.66
CA LEU A 101 -11.37 -2.33 -8.65
C LEU A 101 -12.29 -3.41 -9.22
N LYS A 102 -13.14 -4.03 -8.38
CA LYS A 102 -14.13 -4.99 -8.85
C LYS A 102 -15.11 -4.35 -9.82
N GLU A 103 -15.73 -3.23 -9.46
CA GLU A 103 -16.72 -2.54 -10.30
C GLU A 103 -16.12 -2.06 -11.62
N THR A 104 -14.81 -1.71 -11.61
CA THR A 104 -14.13 -1.20 -12.80
C THR A 104 -13.67 -2.33 -13.72
N TYR A 105 -13.18 -3.44 -13.18
CA TYR A 105 -12.40 -4.43 -13.94
C TYR A 105 -12.96 -5.86 -13.95
N GLU A 106 -14.14 -6.14 -13.34
CA GLU A 106 -14.68 -7.50 -13.23
C GLU A 106 -14.81 -8.23 -14.59
N ASP A 107 -15.11 -7.47 -15.65
CA ASP A 107 -15.30 -8.01 -17.01
C ASP A 107 -14.15 -7.63 -17.96
N GLN A 108 -13.00 -7.22 -17.44
CA GLN A 108 -11.86 -6.80 -18.24
C GLN A 108 -10.66 -7.71 -18.05
N GLU A 109 -9.86 -7.88 -19.10
CA GLU A 109 -8.58 -8.57 -19.03
C GLU A 109 -7.51 -7.60 -18.56
N VAL A 110 -7.19 -7.64 -17.27
CA VAL A 110 -6.22 -6.76 -16.61
C VAL A 110 -5.27 -7.54 -15.70
N GLU A 111 -4.15 -6.95 -15.38
CA GLU A 111 -3.23 -7.38 -14.33
C GLU A 111 -3.16 -6.30 -13.27
N ILE A 112 -3.14 -6.67 -11.99
CA ILE A 112 -3.04 -5.75 -10.86
C ILE A 112 -1.74 -6.01 -10.12
N GLU A 113 -0.89 -5.00 -10.03
CA GLU A 113 0.35 -5.07 -9.30
C GLU A 113 0.31 -4.16 -8.06
N LEU A 114 0.78 -4.66 -6.93
CA LEU A 114 0.87 -3.91 -5.68
C LEU A 114 2.33 -3.59 -5.35
N ILE A 115 2.54 -2.37 -4.86
CA ILE A 115 3.81 -1.87 -4.35
C ILE A 115 3.58 -1.05 -3.06
N GLY A 116 4.62 -0.79 -2.29
CA GLY A 116 4.60 0.12 -1.14
C GLY A 116 4.72 -0.56 0.22
N LEU A 117 4.11 0.04 1.22
CA LEU A 117 4.28 -0.26 2.64
C LEU A 117 2.97 -0.63 3.34
N CYS A 118 3.03 -1.44 4.37
CA CYS A 118 4.08 -2.40 4.65
C CYS A 118 3.71 -3.75 4.03
N THR A 119 4.68 -4.50 3.51
CA THR A 119 4.44 -5.80 2.84
C THR A 119 3.61 -6.75 3.70
N ASP A 120 3.93 -6.83 4.98
CA ASP A 120 3.38 -7.75 5.97
C ASP A 120 2.11 -7.24 6.67
N ILE A 121 1.64 -6.05 6.32
CA ILE A 121 0.45 -5.42 6.90
C ILE A 121 -0.51 -4.98 5.79
N CYS A 122 -0.32 -3.77 5.23
CA CYS A 122 -1.27 -3.17 4.29
C CYS A 122 -1.20 -3.83 2.90
N VAL A 123 0.00 -4.17 2.41
CA VAL A 123 0.16 -4.78 1.08
C VAL A 123 -0.50 -6.15 1.04
N ILE A 124 -0.15 -7.07 1.96
CA ILE A 124 -0.77 -8.40 2.02
C ILE A 124 -2.29 -8.30 2.24
N SER A 125 -2.76 -7.40 3.11
CA SER A 125 -4.19 -7.23 3.37
C SER A 125 -4.95 -6.80 2.12
N ASN A 126 -4.45 -5.81 1.38
CA ASN A 126 -5.06 -5.36 0.14
C ASN A 126 -4.95 -6.43 -0.96
N ALA A 127 -3.81 -7.11 -1.09
CA ALA A 127 -3.63 -8.19 -2.06
C ALA A 127 -4.66 -9.31 -1.88
N MET A 128 -4.93 -9.71 -0.62
CA MET A 128 -5.94 -10.72 -0.31
C MET A 128 -7.36 -10.23 -0.60
N LEU A 129 -7.69 -8.99 -0.26
CA LEU A 129 -8.99 -8.40 -0.56
C LEU A 129 -9.24 -8.28 -2.07
N ILE A 130 -8.25 -7.84 -2.83
CA ILE A 130 -8.33 -7.73 -4.29
C ILE A 130 -8.48 -9.12 -4.91
N LYS A 131 -7.69 -10.10 -4.47
CA LYS A 131 -7.79 -11.48 -4.95
C LYS A 131 -9.14 -12.11 -4.65
N ALA A 132 -9.75 -11.79 -3.50
CA ALA A 132 -11.10 -12.25 -3.16
C ALA A 132 -12.19 -11.56 -3.98
N ALA A 133 -12.03 -10.26 -4.28
CA ALA A 133 -12.98 -9.49 -5.09
C ALA A 133 -12.92 -9.83 -6.58
N LEU A 134 -11.71 -10.14 -7.08
CA LEU A 134 -11.39 -10.42 -8.49
C LEU A 134 -10.59 -11.73 -8.61
N PRO A 135 -11.20 -12.90 -8.39
CA PRO A 135 -10.49 -14.18 -8.28
C PRO A 135 -9.78 -14.60 -9.57
N GLU A 136 -10.28 -14.19 -10.73
CA GLU A 136 -9.70 -14.54 -12.03
C GLU A 136 -8.62 -13.57 -12.52
N VAL A 137 -8.51 -12.39 -11.89
CA VAL A 137 -7.50 -11.40 -12.26
C VAL A 137 -6.14 -11.84 -11.73
N LYS A 138 -5.12 -11.65 -12.56
CA LYS A 138 -3.73 -11.84 -12.13
C LYS A 138 -3.34 -10.71 -11.16
N VAL A 139 -2.97 -11.10 -9.95
CA VAL A 139 -2.49 -10.17 -8.92
C VAL A 139 -1.03 -10.47 -8.61
N SER A 140 -0.21 -9.44 -8.61
CA SER A 140 1.22 -9.53 -8.31
C SER A 140 1.66 -8.50 -7.26
N VAL A 141 2.80 -8.76 -6.64
CA VAL A 141 3.49 -7.84 -5.73
C VAL A 141 4.93 -7.71 -6.18
N ASP A 142 5.38 -6.49 -6.47
CA ASP A 142 6.79 -6.23 -6.74
C ASP A 142 7.56 -6.12 -5.42
N SER A 143 8.31 -7.19 -5.12
CA SER A 143 9.06 -7.29 -3.87
C SER A 143 10.18 -6.27 -3.74
N SER A 144 10.71 -5.76 -4.85
CA SER A 144 11.76 -4.73 -4.87
C SER A 144 11.22 -3.33 -4.55
N CYS A 145 9.91 -3.15 -4.70
CA CYS A 145 9.17 -1.92 -4.39
C CYS A 145 8.30 -2.06 -3.12
N CYS A 146 8.61 -3.04 -2.26
CA CYS A 146 7.93 -3.26 -0.99
C CYS A 146 8.91 -3.44 0.16
N ALA A 147 8.52 -2.99 1.35
CA ALA A 147 9.24 -3.27 2.59
C ALA A 147 8.26 -3.64 3.70
N GLY A 148 8.65 -4.59 4.56
CA GLY A 148 7.89 -4.97 5.75
C GLY A 148 8.42 -4.26 7.00
N VAL A 149 7.76 -4.51 8.13
CA VAL A 149 8.22 -4.01 9.44
C VAL A 149 9.62 -4.54 9.76
N THR A 150 9.92 -5.77 9.34
CA THR A 150 11.25 -6.37 9.40
C THR A 150 11.54 -7.15 8.11
N PRO A 151 12.83 -7.39 7.77
CA PRO A 151 13.16 -8.25 6.63
C PRO A 151 12.60 -9.68 6.75
N GLU A 152 12.41 -10.18 7.95
CA GLU A 152 11.83 -11.51 8.20
C GLU A 152 10.33 -11.52 7.94
N SER A 153 9.58 -10.55 8.50
CA SER A 153 8.12 -10.47 8.30
C SER A 153 7.77 -10.15 6.85
N HIS A 154 8.59 -9.34 6.17
CA HIS A 154 8.49 -9.12 4.72
C HIS A 154 8.55 -10.45 3.94
N ARG A 155 9.59 -11.26 4.15
CA ARG A 155 9.71 -12.57 3.46
C ARG A 155 8.54 -13.50 3.79
N ASN A 156 8.12 -13.56 5.04
CA ASN A 156 7.00 -14.39 5.47
C ASN A 156 5.70 -13.99 4.77
N ALA A 157 5.44 -12.69 4.62
CA ALA A 157 4.27 -12.17 3.92
C ALA A 157 4.30 -12.52 2.42
N LEU A 158 5.45 -12.37 1.76
CA LEU A 158 5.61 -12.76 0.35
C LEU A 158 5.33 -14.27 0.16
N GLU A 159 5.87 -15.14 1.03
CA GLU A 159 5.59 -16.57 0.95
C GLU A 159 4.11 -16.90 1.22
N ALA A 160 3.46 -16.20 2.15
CA ALA A 160 2.03 -16.38 2.40
C ALA A 160 1.19 -15.99 1.17
N MET A 161 1.54 -14.88 0.51
CA MET A 161 0.84 -14.42 -0.69
C MET A 161 1.00 -15.39 -1.86
N LYS A 162 2.18 -16.01 -2.05
CA LYS A 162 2.38 -17.07 -3.05
C LYS A 162 1.41 -18.24 -2.87
N MET A 163 1.15 -18.66 -1.62
CA MET A 163 0.22 -19.74 -1.33
C MET A 163 -1.22 -19.39 -1.73
N CYS A 164 -1.55 -18.09 -1.80
CA CYS A 164 -2.84 -17.57 -2.25
C CYS A 164 -2.85 -17.19 -3.74
N GLN A 165 -1.89 -17.67 -4.52
CA GLN A 165 -1.78 -17.44 -5.97
C GLN A 165 -1.57 -15.97 -6.35
N ILE A 166 -0.92 -15.21 -5.46
CA ILE A 166 -0.42 -13.87 -5.75
C ILE A 166 1.03 -14.02 -6.21
N GLU A 167 1.34 -13.53 -7.41
CA GLU A 167 2.68 -13.62 -7.98
C GLU A 167 3.62 -12.64 -7.27
N ILE A 168 4.85 -13.07 -7.01
CA ILE A 168 5.90 -12.21 -6.47
C ILE A 168 6.93 -11.98 -7.57
N VAL A 169 7.09 -10.74 -7.95
CA VAL A 169 8.01 -10.30 -8.98
C VAL A 169 9.12 -9.43 -8.42
#